data_042c55d0988e6b344b4a1abc42ddaaf1
#
_entry.id   042c55d0988e6b344b4a1abc42ddaaf1
#
_cell.length_a   1.000
_cell.length_b   1.000
_cell.length_c   1.000
_cell.angle_alpha   90.00
_cell.angle_beta   90.00
_cell.angle_gamma   90.00
#
_symmetry.space_group_name_H-M   'P 1'
#
loop_
_entity.id
_entity.type
_entity.pdbx_description
1 polymer ?
#
loop_
_entity_poly.entity_id
_entity_poly.type
_entity_poly.pdbx_seq_one_letter_code
_entity_poly.pdbx_strand_id
1 'polypeptide(L)'
;MTKPTKRAWTIINLNALRKNLALVRALCPESRIIPVIKSNAYGHGMEQAARALKDTDTRIATFAVATLEEALELKGLNFDVPILLLNGFVSAEELALCMENEIEPVIHSTYQVELLEEQWDLELSTNKRRLWLKHNSGMNRLGMTTESCLKAYAKLHEYPGTEFVLMSHLACAGDIENPDSQEVTTRQMDQFKQTYKSLIEAERVDLPRSIAASAGILTLPDTHLDYVRPGVMLYGSSPLAGSTGEEIGLQPVMTLSSRLIAINKVSAGEFIGYNASYVCDRDTLVGVVSIGYGDGYPRSAANGTPVLVKTQSGINRTRLIGRVSMDTITVDLTEIPDACINNEVILWGDDLCADEVAHATGTIAYELFCKVTQRVTFEYV
;
A
#
# COMPACT_ATOMS: atom_id res chain seq x y z
N MET A 1 14.12 -23.13 27.60
CA MET A 1 13.35 -21.91 27.97
C MET A 1 12.04 -21.91 27.20
N THR A 2 10.90 -21.92 27.88
CA THR A 2 9.59 -21.76 27.21
C THR A 2 9.52 -20.36 26.65
N LYS A 3 9.19 -20.23 25.32
CA LYS A 3 8.96 -18.92 24.71
C LYS A 3 7.75 -18.27 25.39
N PRO A 4 7.79 -16.98 25.71
CA PRO A 4 6.63 -16.29 26.26
C PRO A 4 5.45 -16.38 25.28
N THR A 5 4.24 -16.45 25.81
CA THR A 5 3.02 -16.42 25.00
C THR A 5 2.96 -15.10 24.22
N LYS A 6 2.74 -15.17 22.90
CA LYS A 6 2.62 -13.98 22.06
C LYS A 6 1.46 -13.11 22.54
N ARG A 7 1.72 -11.83 22.76
CA ARG A 7 0.74 -10.85 23.20
C ARG A 7 -0.12 -10.36 22.03
N ALA A 8 0.54 -9.88 20.98
CA ALA A 8 -0.04 -9.49 19.70
C ALA A 8 0.84 -10.04 18.58
N TRP A 9 0.22 -10.47 17.50
CA TRP A 9 0.92 -11.03 16.35
C TRP A 9 0.16 -10.72 15.05
N THR A 10 0.88 -10.73 13.95
CA THR A 10 0.31 -10.72 12.61
C THR A 10 0.77 -11.93 11.83
N ILE A 11 -0.16 -12.52 11.08
CA ILE A 11 0.11 -13.57 10.10
C ILE A 11 0.08 -12.92 8.73
N ILE A 12 1.17 -13.07 7.98
CA ILE A 12 1.29 -12.60 6.60
C ILE A 12 1.17 -13.81 5.67
N ASN A 13 0.06 -13.88 4.97
CA ASN A 13 -0.24 -14.98 4.03
C ASN A 13 0.34 -14.67 2.65
N LEU A 14 1.54 -15.21 2.37
CA LEU A 14 2.23 -15.01 1.10
C LEU A 14 1.51 -15.70 -0.07
N ASN A 15 0.69 -16.72 0.18
CA ASN A 15 -0.13 -17.33 -0.86
C ASN A 15 -1.28 -16.42 -1.28
N ALA A 16 -1.90 -15.71 -0.34
CA ALA A 16 -2.90 -14.67 -0.66
C ALA A 16 -2.27 -13.56 -1.52
N LEU A 17 -1.07 -13.10 -1.17
CA LEU A 17 -0.32 -12.13 -1.97
C LEU A 17 -0.10 -12.60 -3.43
N ARG A 18 0.29 -13.88 -3.63
CA ARG A 18 0.45 -14.48 -4.96
C ARG A 18 -0.86 -14.57 -5.73
N LYS A 19 -1.97 -14.90 -5.06
CA LYS A 19 -3.30 -14.96 -5.68
C LYS A 19 -3.79 -13.57 -6.09
N ASN A 20 -3.54 -12.53 -5.29
CA ASN A 20 -3.86 -11.16 -5.64
C ASN A 20 -3.02 -10.69 -6.86
N LEU A 21 -1.75 -11.07 -6.95
CA LEU A 21 -0.94 -10.85 -8.16
C LEU A 21 -1.53 -11.58 -9.37
N ALA A 22 -2.02 -12.81 -9.20
CA ALA A 22 -2.65 -13.56 -10.28
C ALA A 22 -3.92 -12.87 -10.80
N LEU A 23 -4.69 -12.21 -9.94
CA LEU A 23 -5.83 -11.37 -10.36
C LEU A 23 -5.35 -10.17 -11.19
N VAL A 24 -4.28 -9.48 -10.79
CA VAL A 24 -3.67 -8.40 -11.61
C VAL A 24 -3.30 -8.91 -13.00
N ARG A 25 -2.70 -10.10 -13.08
CA ARG A 25 -2.32 -10.73 -14.35
C ARG A 25 -3.51 -11.00 -15.25
N ALA A 26 -4.61 -11.47 -14.66
CA ALA A 26 -5.84 -11.75 -15.39
C ALA A 26 -6.50 -10.49 -15.94
N LEU A 27 -6.47 -9.41 -15.16
CA LEU A 27 -7.02 -8.09 -15.56
C LEU A 27 -6.16 -7.37 -16.60
N CYS A 28 -4.84 -7.56 -16.57
CA CYS A 28 -3.86 -6.87 -17.41
C CYS A 28 -2.98 -7.87 -18.17
N PRO A 29 -3.53 -8.66 -19.11
CA PRO A 29 -2.80 -9.76 -19.74
C PRO A 29 -1.60 -9.28 -20.57
N GLU A 30 -1.67 -8.09 -21.17
CA GLU A 30 -0.65 -7.53 -22.05
C GLU A 30 0.36 -6.63 -21.32
N SER A 31 0.02 -6.13 -20.12
CA SER A 31 0.87 -5.20 -19.41
C SER A 31 1.96 -5.91 -18.60
N ARG A 32 3.11 -5.27 -18.48
CA ARG A 32 4.14 -5.63 -17.49
C ARG A 32 3.75 -5.07 -16.13
N ILE A 33 4.12 -5.78 -15.07
CA ILE A 33 3.66 -5.47 -13.72
C ILE A 33 4.80 -4.83 -12.92
N ILE A 34 4.46 -3.77 -12.19
CA ILE A 34 5.35 -3.08 -11.26
C ILE A 34 4.73 -3.16 -9.86
N PRO A 35 5.00 -4.23 -9.10
CA PRO A 35 4.52 -4.33 -7.73
C PRO A 35 5.05 -3.17 -6.89
N VAL A 36 4.15 -2.44 -6.20
CA VAL A 36 4.53 -1.34 -5.30
C VAL A 36 4.70 -1.91 -3.90
N ILE A 37 5.96 -1.98 -3.44
CA ILE A 37 6.38 -2.59 -2.17
C ILE A 37 6.99 -1.59 -1.18
N LYS A 38 6.74 -0.31 -1.38
CA LYS A 38 7.16 0.77 -0.47
C LYS A 38 6.55 0.64 0.93
N SER A 39 7.07 1.39 1.90
CA SER A 39 6.65 1.37 3.32
C SER A 39 6.66 -0.06 3.88
N ASN A 40 7.81 -0.74 3.70
CA ASN A 40 7.99 -2.14 4.10
C ASN A 40 6.88 -3.05 3.51
N ALA A 41 6.62 -2.93 2.19
CA ALA A 41 5.51 -3.60 1.52
C ALA A 41 4.15 -3.32 2.19
N TYR A 42 3.85 -2.05 2.42
CA TYR A 42 2.66 -1.63 3.18
C TYR A 42 2.57 -2.32 4.56
N GLY A 43 3.70 -2.43 5.26
CA GLY A 43 3.79 -3.08 6.56
C GLY A 43 3.79 -4.61 6.54
N HIS A 44 3.84 -5.26 5.38
CA HIS A 44 3.78 -6.73 5.26
C HIS A 44 5.15 -7.42 5.23
N GLY A 45 6.25 -6.64 5.26
CA GLY A 45 7.61 -7.16 5.14
C GLY A 45 8.11 -7.13 3.69
N MET A 46 8.98 -6.16 3.37
CA MET A 46 9.44 -5.89 2.00
C MET A 46 10.20 -7.08 1.39
N GLU A 47 11.13 -7.66 2.14
CA GLU A 47 11.91 -8.83 1.68
C GLU A 47 11.00 -10.01 1.35
N GLN A 48 10.10 -10.39 2.28
CA GLN A 48 9.23 -11.55 2.11
C GLN A 48 8.24 -11.35 0.98
N ALA A 49 7.67 -10.15 0.86
CA ALA A 49 6.77 -9.80 -0.24
C ALA A 49 7.50 -9.83 -1.59
N ALA A 50 8.71 -9.24 -1.68
CA ALA A 50 9.49 -9.24 -2.91
C ALA A 50 9.85 -10.67 -3.35
N ARG A 51 10.31 -11.52 -2.43
CA ARG A 51 10.59 -12.95 -2.72
C ARG A 51 9.34 -13.68 -3.22
N ALA A 52 8.21 -13.54 -2.50
CA ALA A 52 6.98 -14.20 -2.85
C ALA A 52 6.45 -13.79 -4.23
N LEU A 53 6.58 -12.50 -4.59
CA LEU A 53 6.11 -11.98 -5.87
C LEU A 53 7.05 -12.36 -7.02
N LYS A 54 8.38 -12.24 -6.85
CA LYS A 54 9.37 -12.54 -7.88
C LYS A 54 9.22 -13.97 -8.43
N ASP A 55 9.04 -14.94 -7.54
CA ASP A 55 8.98 -16.35 -7.91
C ASP A 55 7.67 -16.72 -8.64
N THR A 56 6.72 -15.80 -8.69
CA THR A 56 5.36 -16.07 -9.19
C THR A 56 5.15 -15.60 -10.63
N ASP A 57 5.81 -14.53 -11.08
CA ASP A 57 5.54 -13.94 -12.40
C ASP A 57 6.78 -13.37 -13.08
N THR A 58 7.07 -13.87 -14.28
CA THR A 58 8.15 -13.37 -15.16
C THR A 58 7.85 -12.00 -15.79
N ARG A 59 6.61 -11.51 -15.71
CA ARG A 59 6.21 -10.18 -16.21
C ARG A 59 6.45 -9.04 -15.22
N ILE A 60 6.99 -9.34 -14.04
CA ILE A 60 7.46 -8.28 -13.13
C ILE A 60 8.60 -7.54 -13.82
N ALA A 61 8.35 -6.26 -14.10
CA ALA A 61 9.30 -5.41 -14.80
C ALA A 61 10.34 -4.80 -13.86
N THR A 62 9.84 -4.36 -12.70
CA THR A 62 10.61 -3.67 -11.66
C THR A 62 9.79 -3.68 -10.37
N PHE A 63 10.43 -3.63 -9.20
CA PHE A 63 9.76 -3.33 -7.94
C PHE A 63 9.77 -1.81 -7.69
N ALA A 64 8.65 -1.26 -7.24
CA ALA A 64 8.55 0.18 -6.95
C ALA A 64 8.56 0.45 -5.44
N VAL A 65 9.48 1.34 -5.04
CA VAL A 65 9.61 1.86 -3.68
C VAL A 65 9.54 3.38 -3.68
N ALA A 66 9.41 4.02 -2.51
CA ALA A 66 9.24 5.46 -2.42
C ALA A 66 10.56 6.19 -2.16
N THR A 67 11.41 5.66 -1.28
CA THR A 67 12.63 6.33 -0.80
C THR A 67 13.89 5.61 -1.24
N LEU A 68 15.01 6.34 -1.24
CA LEU A 68 16.30 5.78 -1.63
C LEU A 68 16.77 4.70 -0.64
N GLU A 69 16.47 4.87 0.66
CA GLU A 69 16.80 3.90 1.68
C GLU A 69 16.10 2.55 1.41
N GLU A 70 14.79 2.59 1.08
CA GLU A 70 14.05 1.38 0.68
C GLU A 70 14.66 0.72 -0.57
N ALA A 71 15.09 1.53 -1.54
CA ALA A 71 15.71 1.02 -2.76
C ALA A 71 17.06 0.35 -2.48
N LEU A 72 17.90 0.96 -1.66
CA LEU A 72 19.19 0.41 -1.26
C LEU A 72 19.06 -0.85 -0.40
N GLU A 73 18.09 -0.87 0.53
CA GLU A 73 17.76 -2.06 1.30
C GLU A 73 17.35 -3.22 0.38
N LEU A 74 16.44 -2.97 -0.56
CA LEU A 74 15.99 -3.97 -1.52
C LEU A 74 17.12 -4.44 -2.45
N LYS A 75 18.01 -3.54 -2.89
CA LYS A 75 19.20 -3.87 -3.70
C LYS A 75 20.16 -4.79 -2.94
N GLY A 76 20.33 -4.54 -1.63
CA GLY A 76 21.14 -5.38 -0.73
C GLY A 76 20.66 -6.82 -0.61
N LEU A 77 19.40 -7.09 -0.95
CA LEU A 77 18.84 -8.46 -0.98
C LEU A 77 19.21 -9.25 -2.25
N ASN A 78 19.93 -8.64 -3.19
CA ASN A 78 20.42 -9.25 -4.43
C ASN A 78 19.32 -9.88 -5.31
N PHE A 79 18.20 -9.18 -5.45
CA PHE A 79 17.19 -9.56 -6.43
C PHE A 79 17.64 -9.16 -7.85
N ASP A 80 17.48 -10.08 -8.79
CA ASP A 80 17.65 -9.83 -10.21
C ASP A 80 16.38 -9.24 -10.82
N VAL A 81 15.89 -8.13 -10.21
CA VAL A 81 14.74 -7.35 -10.66
C VAL A 81 15.12 -5.88 -10.48
N PRO A 82 14.93 -5.04 -11.49
CA PRO A 82 15.17 -3.60 -11.37
C PRO A 82 14.34 -2.97 -10.25
N ILE A 83 14.77 -1.80 -9.78
CA ILE A 83 14.10 -1.06 -8.70
C ILE A 83 13.71 0.33 -9.21
N LEU A 84 12.43 0.67 -9.15
CA LEU A 84 11.88 1.97 -9.49
C LEU A 84 11.76 2.84 -8.23
N LEU A 85 12.45 3.97 -8.22
CA LEU A 85 12.39 4.98 -7.16
C LEU A 85 11.32 6.03 -7.49
N LEU A 86 10.13 5.92 -6.86
CA LEU A 86 8.94 6.72 -7.19
C LEU A 86 9.07 8.21 -6.87
N ASN A 87 9.86 8.57 -5.84
CA ASN A 87 10.08 9.96 -5.47
C ASN A 87 11.29 10.59 -6.20
N GLY A 88 12.04 9.78 -6.96
CA GLY A 88 13.27 10.24 -7.58
C GLY A 88 14.34 10.62 -6.56
N PHE A 89 15.23 11.52 -6.94
CA PHE A 89 16.35 12.03 -6.13
C PHE A 89 16.22 13.54 -5.93
N VAL A 90 16.86 14.06 -4.88
CA VAL A 90 16.80 15.49 -4.53
C VAL A 90 18.19 16.17 -4.57
N SER A 91 19.27 15.40 -4.69
CA SER A 91 20.64 15.90 -4.73
C SER A 91 21.52 15.11 -5.71
N ALA A 92 22.71 15.64 -6.00
CA ALA A 92 23.71 14.98 -6.82
C ALA A 92 24.22 13.69 -6.18
N GLU A 93 24.33 13.65 -4.85
CA GLU A 93 24.76 12.47 -4.09
C GLU A 93 23.72 11.34 -4.19
N GLU A 94 22.42 11.65 -4.08
CA GLU A 94 21.36 10.67 -4.26
C GLU A 94 21.29 10.16 -5.70
N LEU A 95 21.51 11.05 -6.68
CA LEU A 95 21.62 10.66 -8.09
C LEU A 95 22.79 9.70 -8.30
N ALA A 96 23.97 10.00 -7.74
CA ALA A 96 25.14 9.12 -7.83
C ALA A 96 24.82 7.73 -7.25
N LEU A 97 24.18 7.64 -6.08
CA LEU A 97 23.74 6.37 -5.49
C LEU A 97 22.75 5.63 -6.38
N CYS A 98 21.80 6.32 -7.01
CA CYS A 98 20.89 5.69 -7.98
C CYS A 98 21.67 5.09 -9.16
N MET A 99 22.65 5.83 -9.68
CA MET A 99 23.44 5.38 -10.82
C MET A 99 24.36 4.20 -10.48
N GLU A 100 25.06 4.25 -9.35
CA GLU A 100 25.95 3.18 -8.87
C GLU A 100 25.19 1.87 -8.59
N ASN A 101 23.96 1.98 -8.11
CA ASN A 101 23.14 0.82 -7.74
C ASN A 101 22.13 0.41 -8.82
N GLU A 102 22.17 1.00 -10.03
CA GLU A 102 21.25 0.71 -11.14
C GLU A 102 19.76 0.84 -10.72
N ILE A 103 19.46 1.87 -9.92
CA ILE A 103 18.09 2.21 -9.51
C ILE A 103 17.48 3.11 -10.59
N GLU A 104 16.26 2.78 -11.03
CA GLU A 104 15.53 3.55 -12.04
C GLU A 104 14.81 4.73 -11.37
N PRO A 105 15.25 5.99 -11.57
CA PRO A 105 14.62 7.13 -10.91
C PRO A 105 13.42 7.65 -11.69
N VAL A 106 12.41 8.15 -10.96
CA VAL A 106 11.35 9.00 -11.51
C VAL A 106 11.85 10.44 -11.60
N ILE A 107 11.74 11.02 -12.79
CA ILE A 107 12.05 12.43 -13.07
C ILE A 107 10.72 13.19 -13.08
N HIS A 108 10.52 14.03 -12.09
CA HIS A 108 9.26 14.73 -11.86
C HIS A 108 9.41 16.25 -11.78
N SER A 109 10.63 16.76 -11.94
CA SER A 109 10.93 18.19 -11.87
C SER A 109 12.14 18.55 -12.75
N THR A 110 12.21 19.81 -13.17
CA THR A 110 13.31 20.33 -14.03
C THR A 110 14.66 20.35 -13.33
N TYR A 111 14.70 20.56 -12.01
CA TYR A 111 15.98 20.51 -11.28
C TYR A 111 16.65 19.12 -11.36
N GLN A 112 15.85 18.05 -11.44
CA GLN A 112 16.39 16.69 -11.61
C GLN A 112 17.01 16.49 -13.01
N VAL A 113 16.45 17.16 -14.02
CA VAL A 113 17.03 17.17 -15.37
C VAL A 113 18.38 17.90 -15.36
N GLU A 114 18.45 19.05 -14.68
CA GLU A 114 19.68 19.82 -14.53
C GLU A 114 20.77 19.02 -13.80
N LEU A 115 20.43 18.34 -12.69
CA LEU A 115 21.35 17.46 -11.97
C LEU A 115 21.84 16.28 -12.85
N LEU A 116 20.94 15.69 -13.66
CA LEU A 116 21.35 14.65 -14.62
C LEU A 116 22.32 15.19 -15.66
N GLU A 117 22.09 16.38 -16.22
CA GLU A 117 23.00 17.01 -17.19
C GLU A 117 24.38 17.31 -16.57
N GLU A 118 24.41 17.81 -15.33
CA GLU A 118 25.66 18.16 -14.63
C GLU A 118 26.50 16.92 -14.22
N GLN A 119 25.83 15.83 -13.87
CA GLN A 119 26.45 14.61 -13.35
C GLN A 119 26.62 13.50 -14.38
N TRP A 120 26.17 13.72 -15.63
CA TRP A 120 26.23 12.70 -16.66
C TRP A 120 27.68 12.47 -17.11
N ASP A 121 28.29 11.42 -16.62
CA ASP A 121 29.61 10.98 -17.05
C ASP A 121 29.49 9.98 -18.19
N LEU A 122 30.22 10.23 -19.28
CA LEU A 122 30.26 9.34 -20.44
C LEU A 122 30.79 7.93 -20.10
N GLU A 123 31.61 7.78 -19.05
CA GLU A 123 32.10 6.48 -18.59
C GLU A 123 30.97 5.64 -17.95
N LEU A 124 29.94 6.27 -17.36
CA LEU A 124 28.75 5.60 -16.83
C LEU A 124 27.74 5.22 -17.92
N SER A 125 27.94 5.65 -19.16
CA SER A 125 27.00 5.49 -20.28
C SER A 125 26.96 4.08 -20.89
N THR A 126 27.76 3.12 -20.41
CA THR A 126 27.80 1.76 -20.96
C THR A 126 26.63 0.87 -20.53
N ASN A 127 25.95 1.22 -19.45
CA ASN A 127 24.80 0.48 -18.93
C ASN A 127 23.49 1.12 -19.38
N LYS A 128 22.54 0.29 -19.83
CA LYS A 128 21.18 0.76 -20.12
C LYS A 128 20.53 1.31 -18.87
N ARG A 129 19.97 2.52 -18.97
CA ARG A 129 19.31 3.22 -17.87
C ARG A 129 17.89 3.57 -18.24
N ARG A 130 16.96 3.25 -17.37
CA ARG A 130 15.57 3.62 -17.59
C ARG A 130 15.20 4.79 -16.68
N LEU A 131 14.77 5.89 -17.32
CA LEU A 131 14.27 7.10 -16.67
C LEU A 131 12.74 7.16 -16.83
N TRP A 132 12.05 7.42 -15.74
CA TRP A 132 10.60 7.50 -15.72
C TRP A 132 10.16 8.96 -15.71
N LEU A 133 9.80 9.51 -16.88
CA LEU A 133 9.33 10.88 -17.00
C LEU A 133 7.92 11.00 -16.44
N LYS A 134 7.77 11.70 -15.33
CA LYS A 134 6.49 11.85 -14.66
C LYS A 134 5.78 13.12 -15.10
N HIS A 135 4.66 12.94 -15.81
CA HIS A 135 3.75 13.99 -16.18
C HIS A 135 2.73 14.28 -15.07
N ASN A 136 2.54 15.55 -14.70
CA ASN A 136 1.45 15.97 -13.83
C ASN A 136 0.18 16.17 -14.69
N SER A 137 -0.62 15.15 -14.80
CA SER A 137 -1.88 15.20 -15.56
C SER A 137 -3.05 15.80 -14.76
N GLY A 138 -2.80 16.36 -13.55
CA GLY A 138 -3.82 17.05 -12.77
C GLY A 138 -3.92 16.64 -11.29
N MET A 139 -3.08 15.70 -10.81
CA MET A 139 -3.03 15.36 -9.38
C MET A 139 -2.31 16.43 -8.54
N ASN A 140 -1.45 17.24 -9.15
CA ASN A 140 -0.74 18.40 -8.55
C ASN A 140 0.10 18.06 -7.31
N ARG A 141 0.71 16.88 -7.29
CA ARG A 141 1.62 16.45 -6.22
C ARG A 141 3.07 16.36 -6.69
N LEU A 142 3.34 15.56 -7.71
CA LEU A 142 4.62 15.40 -8.37
C LEU A 142 4.39 15.24 -9.86
N GLY A 143 5.32 15.73 -10.67
CA GLY A 143 5.29 15.63 -12.13
C GLY A 143 5.45 16.95 -12.83
N MET A 144 5.94 16.90 -14.05
CA MET A 144 6.22 18.03 -14.91
C MET A 144 5.02 18.39 -15.78
N THR A 145 4.96 19.61 -16.30
CA THR A 145 4.03 20.00 -17.36
C THR A 145 4.37 19.28 -18.67
N THR A 146 3.46 19.27 -19.64
CA THR A 146 3.72 18.75 -20.98
C THR A 146 4.98 19.37 -21.59
N GLU A 147 5.09 20.69 -21.55
CA GLU A 147 6.27 21.41 -22.06
C GLU A 147 7.57 20.97 -21.39
N SER A 148 7.56 20.86 -20.06
CA SER A 148 8.73 20.40 -19.30
C SER A 148 9.08 18.93 -19.58
N CYS A 149 8.10 18.06 -19.81
CA CYS A 149 8.35 16.68 -20.23
C CYS A 149 9.02 16.61 -21.62
N LEU A 150 8.56 17.41 -22.57
CA LEU A 150 9.18 17.52 -23.89
C LEU A 150 10.63 17.99 -23.79
N LYS A 151 10.88 19.07 -23.05
CA LYS A 151 12.23 19.60 -22.83
C LYS A 151 13.13 18.60 -22.13
N ALA A 152 12.62 17.90 -21.10
CA ALA A 152 13.38 16.86 -20.40
C ALA A 152 13.76 15.71 -21.33
N TYR A 153 12.80 15.24 -22.14
CA TYR A 153 13.08 14.19 -23.11
C TYR A 153 14.12 14.66 -24.14
N ALA A 154 13.93 15.83 -24.78
CA ALA A 154 14.82 16.39 -25.81
C ALA A 154 16.26 16.55 -25.32
N LYS A 155 16.47 16.86 -24.04
CA LYS A 155 17.81 16.95 -23.43
C LYS A 155 18.41 15.58 -23.10
N LEU A 156 17.64 14.74 -22.42
CA LEU A 156 18.17 13.50 -21.85
C LEU A 156 18.28 12.35 -22.87
N HIS A 157 17.56 12.39 -23.99
CA HIS A 157 17.64 11.33 -25.02
C HIS A 157 18.95 11.33 -25.79
N GLU A 158 19.70 12.44 -25.76
CA GLU A 158 21.02 12.54 -26.37
C GLU A 158 22.08 11.67 -25.65
N TYR A 159 21.80 11.27 -24.40
CA TYR A 159 22.71 10.45 -23.63
C TYR A 159 22.59 8.96 -23.99
N PRO A 160 23.68 8.31 -24.43
CA PRO A 160 23.64 6.93 -24.89
C PRO A 160 23.14 5.96 -23.82
N GLY A 161 22.35 4.96 -24.25
CA GLY A 161 21.86 3.92 -23.36
C GLY A 161 20.64 4.30 -22.49
N THR A 162 20.09 5.51 -22.66
CA THR A 162 18.91 5.96 -21.91
C THR A 162 17.63 5.43 -22.55
N GLU A 163 16.81 4.75 -21.76
CA GLU A 163 15.45 4.34 -22.09
C GLU A 163 14.45 5.21 -21.30
N PHE A 164 13.31 5.53 -21.88
CA PHE A 164 12.30 6.36 -21.22
C PHE A 164 10.96 5.66 -21.10
N VAL A 165 10.26 5.94 -19.99
CA VAL A 165 8.85 5.59 -19.79
C VAL A 165 8.10 6.86 -19.41
N LEU A 166 7.00 7.17 -20.11
CA LEU A 166 6.11 8.24 -19.70
C LEU A 166 5.15 7.72 -18.64
N MET A 167 5.09 8.37 -17.48
CA MET A 167 4.20 7.96 -16.40
C MET A 167 3.36 9.10 -15.83
N SER A 168 2.19 8.76 -15.28
CA SER A 168 1.37 9.65 -14.47
C SER A 168 0.67 8.88 -13.34
N HIS A 169 -0.26 9.53 -12.65
CA HIS A 169 -1.04 8.91 -11.58
C HIS A 169 -2.43 9.55 -11.51
N LEU A 170 -3.47 8.72 -11.43
CA LEU A 170 -4.85 9.15 -11.32
C LEU A 170 -5.21 9.46 -9.87
N ALA A 171 -5.90 10.56 -9.65
CA ALA A 171 -6.29 11.00 -8.30
C ALA A 171 -7.58 10.34 -7.82
N CYS A 172 -8.55 10.13 -8.73
CA CYS A 172 -9.93 9.78 -8.39
C CYS A 172 -10.41 8.45 -9.00
N ALA A 173 -9.50 7.60 -9.52
CA ALA A 173 -9.88 6.33 -10.15
C ALA A 173 -10.56 5.33 -9.19
N GLY A 174 -10.49 5.54 -7.88
CA GLY A 174 -11.15 4.71 -6.86
C GLY A 174 -12.60 5.11 -6.56
N ASP A 175 -13.10 6.20 -7.12
CA ASP A 175 -14.44 6.74 -6.86
C ASP A 175 -15.15 7.12 -8.18
N ILE A 176 -15.15 6.18 -9.12
CA ILE A 176 -15.68 6.41 -10.49
C ILE A 176 -17.21 6.49 -10.57
N GLU A 177 -17.93 6.12 -9.53
CA GLU A 177 -19.37 6.28 -9.45
C GLU A 177 -19.78 7.74 -9.14
N ASN A 178 -18.86 8.51 -8.58
CA ASN A 178 -19.04 9.93 -8.32
C ASN A 178 -18.75 10.73 -9.61
N PRO A 179 -19.72 11.52 -10.12
CA PRO A 179 -19.56 12.26 -11.37
C PRO A 179 -18.38 13.25 -11.36
N ASP A 180 -18.11 13.91 -10.25
CA ASP A 180 -16.97 14.85 -10.12
C ASP A 180 -15.65 14.10 -10.22
N SER A 181 -15.54 12.94 -9.58
CA SER A 181 -14.37 12.05 -9.65
C SER A 181 -14.16 11.49 -11.05
N GLN A 182 -15.24 11.18 -11.76
CA GLN A 182 -15.22 10.72 -13.15
C GLN A 182 -14.72 11.82 -14.09
N GLU A 183 -15.20 13.07 -13.93
CA GLU A 183 -14.74 14.21 -14.71
C GLU A 183 -13.24 14.47 -14.51
N VAL A 184 -12.77 14.48 -13.25
CA VAL A 184 -11.34 14.63 -12.92
C VAL A 184 -10.51 13.53 -13.56
N THR A 185 -10.95 12.28 -13.47
CA THR A 185 -10.25 11.12 -14.04
C THR A 185 -10.16 11.20 -15.55
N THR A 186 -11.26 11.53 -16.22
CA THR A 186 -11.31 11.70 -17.69
C THR A 186 -10.36 12.80 -18.13
N ARG A 187 -10.40 13.96 -17.50
CA ARG A 187 -9.48 15.07 -17.78
C ARG A 187 -8.01 14.67 -17.60
N GLN A 188 -7.69 13.93 -16.56
CA GLN A 188 -6.32 13.44 -16.32
C GLN A 188 -5.85 12.48 -17.43
N MET A 189 -6.72 11.58 -17.88
CA MET A 189 -6.44 10.66 -18.99
C MET A 189 -6.21 11.42 -20.29
N ASP A 190 -7.04 12.40 -20.58
CA ASP A 190 -6.93 13.21 -21.81
C ASP A 190 -5.64 14.05 -21.82
N GLN A 191 -5.27 14.67 -20.70
CA GLN A 191 -4.00 15.40 -20.57
C GLN A 191 -2.81 14.46 -20.74
N PHE A 192 -2.85 13.26 -20.20
CA PHE A 192 -1.80 12.27 -20.35
C PHE A 192 -1.67 11.81 -21.81
N LYS A 193 -2.78 11.50 -22.47
CA LYS A 193 -2.83 11.16 -23.90
C LYS A 193 -2.27 12.30 -24.78
N GLN A 194 -2.64 13.54 -24.46
CA GLN A 194 -2.15 14.71 -25.20
C GLN A 194 -0.63 14.89 -25.06
N THR A 195 -0.09 14.71 -23.83
CA THR A 195 1.36 14.80 -23.60
C THR A 195 2.11 13.71 -24.37
N TYR A 196 1.60 12.49 -24.35
CA TYR A 196 2.15 11.38 -25.15
C TYR A 196 2.14 11.68 -26.64
N LYS A 197 1.01 12.19 -27.17
CA LYS A 197 0.90 12.60 -28.57
C LYS A 197 1.89 13.68 -28.94
N SER A 198 2.07 14.69 -28.07
CA SER A 198 3.05 15.77 -28.27
C SER A 198 4.48 15.24 -28.32
N LEU A 199 4.84 14.23 -27.51
CA LEU A 199 6.15 13.56 -27.55
C LEU A 199 6.38 12.82 -28.88
N ILE A 200 5.36 12.09 -29.38
CA ILE A 200 5.45 11.41 -30.69
C ILE A 200 5.63 12.43 -31.82
N GLU A 201 4.86 13.50 -31.81
CA GLU A 201 4.90 14.52 -32.88
C GLU A 201 6.21 15.30 -32.91
N ALA A 202 6.74 15.66 -31.74
CA ALA A 202 7.98 16.47 -31.62
C ALA A 202 9.23 15.61 -31.84
N GLU A 203 9.31 14.44 -31.20
CA GLU A 203 10.53 13.65 -31.10
C GLU A 203 10.51 12.37 -31.96
N ARG A 204 9.37 12.06 -32.61
CA ARG A 204 9.14 10.86 -33.41
C ARG A 204 9.44 9.56 -32.67
N VAL A 205 9.12 9.52 -31.36
CA VAL A 205 9.39 8.41 -30.47
C VAL A 205 8.11 7.83 -29.92
N ASP A 206 8.03 6.50 -29.89
CA ASP A 206 6.96 5.76 -29.20
C ASP A 206 7.50 5.27 -27.85
N LEU A 207 7.07 5.91 -26.77
CA LEU A 207 7.53 5.60 -25.42
C LEU A 207 6.56 4.64 -24.71
N PRO A 208 7.07 3.64 -24.00
CA PRO A 208 6.24 2.88 -23.04
C PRO A 208 5.58 3.81 -22.02
N ARG A 209 4.40 3.44 -21.56
CA ARG A 209 3.55 4.28 -20.70
C ARG A 209 3.06 3.56 -19.47
N SER A 210 2.83 4.32 -18.39
CA SER A 210 2.28 3.80 -17.14
C SER A 210 1.40 4.85 -16.45
N ILE A 211 0.11 4.56 -16.24
CA ILE A 211 -0.79 5.44 -15.50
C ILE A 211 -1.60 4.70 -14.43
N ALA A 212 -2.04 3.45 -14.70
CA ALA A 212 -2.86 2.68 -13.78
C ALA A 212 -2.09 2.27 -12.51
N ALA A 213 -2.64 2.61 -11.35
CA ALA A 213 -2.38 1.99 -10.06
C ALA A 213 -3.56 1.05 -9.71
N SER A 214 -3.64 0.51 -8.49
CA SER A 214 -4.66 -0.48 -8.10
C SER A 214 -6.08 -0.14 -8.54
N ALA A 215 -6.53 1.09 -8.34
CA ALA A 215 -7.88 1.51 -8.75
C ALA A 215 -8.04 1.48 -10.28
N GLY A 216 -7.12 2.10 -11.02
CA GLY A 216 -7.17 2.09 -12.48
C GLY A 216 -7.10 0.68 -13.09
N ILE A 217 -6.36 -0.25 -12.45
CA ILE A 217 -6.32 -1.66 -12.85
C ILE A 217 -7.72 -2.30 -12.78
N LEU A 218 -8.48 -1.98 -11.74
CA LEU A 218 -9.79 -2.57 -11.48
C LEU A 218 -10.91 -1.92 -12.32
N THR A 219 -10.84 -0.61 -12.57
CA THR A 219 -11.99 0.16 -13.06
C THR A 219 -11.81 0.76 -14.44
N LEU A 220 -10.58 0.89 -14.95
CA LEU A 220 -10.24 1.63 -16.16
C LEU A 220 -9.32 0.83 -17.08
N PRO A 221 -9.81 -0.20 -17.81
CA PRO A 221 -8.99 -1.05 -18.69
C PRO A 221 -8.16 -0.26 -19.72
N ASP A 222 -8.67 0.87 -20.24
CA ASP A 222 -7.96 1.74 -21.17
C ASP A 222 -6.69 2.39 -20.58
N THR A 223 -6.47 2.27 -19.26
CA THR A 223 -5.30 2.81 -18.54
C THR A 223 -4.21 1.77 -18.30
N HIS A 224 -4.41 0.51 -18.65
CA HIS A 224 -3.45 -0.57 -18.37
C HIS A 224 -2.12 -0.31 -19.09
N LEU A 225 -2.16 0.06 -20.37
CA LEU A 225 -1.00 0.44 -21.17
C LEU A 225 0.17 -0.58 -21.06
N ASP A 226 1.41 -0.11 -21.18
CA ASP A 226 2.59 -0.99 -21.18
C ASP A 226 2.94 -1.49 -19.76
N TYR A 227 2.67 -0.67 -18.72
CA TYR A 227 2.98 -0.99 -17.33
C TYR A 227 1.84 -0.63 -16.38
N VAL A 228 1.52 -1.56 -15.47
CA VAL A 228 0.58 -1.34 -14.37
C VAL A 228 1.30 -1.40 -13.02
N ARG A 229 0.85 -0.58 -12.05
CA ARG A 229 1.47 -0.43 -10.73
C ARG A 229 0.52 -0.84 -9.60
N PRO A 230 0.25 -2.13 -9.42
CA PRO A 230 -0.56 -2.59 -8.29
C PRO A 230 0.15 -2.28 -6.97
N GLY A 231 -0.60 -1.69 -6.03
CA GLY A 231 -0.19 -1.44 -4.66
C GLY A 231 -1.12 -2.17 -3.71
N VAL A 232 -2.05 -1.45 -3.07
CA VAL A 232 -2.93 -1.98 -2.03
C VAL A 232 -3.69 -3.25 -2.41
N MET A 233 -4.10 -3.40 -3.67
CA MET A 233 -4.77 -4.60 -4.14
C MET A 233 -3.90 -5.87 -3.99
N LEU A 234 -2.58 -5.76 -4.02
CA LEU A 234 -1.69 -6.89 -3.76
C LEU A 234 -1.83 -7.39 -2.31
N TYR A 235 -2.14 -6.48 -1.39
CA TYR A 235 -2.25 -6.75 0.04
C TYR A 235 -3.68 -7.10 0.49
N GLY A 236 -4.60 -7.23 -0.46
CA GLY A 236 -5.94 -7.75 -0.21
C GLY A 236 -6.97 -6.73 0.26
N SER A 237 -6.68 -5.42 0.06
CA SER A 237 -7.61 -4.33 0.38
C SER A 237 -8.07 -3.62 -0.88
N SER A 238 -9.29 -3.11 -0.84
CA SER A 238 -9.90 -2.38 -1.96
C SER A 238 -9.34 -0.96 -2.09
N PRO A 239 -8.95 -0.53 -3.30
CA PRO A 239 -8.69 0.87 -3.59
C PRO A 239 -9.96 1.66 -3.92
N LEU A 240 -11.14 1.02 -3.92
CA LEU A 240 -12.40 1.60 -4.35
C LEU A 240 -13.19 2.12 -3.14
N ALA A 241 -13.79 3.30 -3.30
CA ALA A 241 -14.64 3.87 -2.27
C ALA A 241 -15.85 2.97 -2.00
N GLY A 242 -16.12 2.71 -0.71
CA GLY A 242 -17.30 1.96 -0.27
C GLY A 242 -17.28 0.46 -0.53
N SER A 243 -16.17 -0.11 -1.06
CA SER A 243 -16.05 -1.55 -1.27
C SER A 243 -14.91 -2.17 -0.46
N THR A 244 -14.99 -3.47 -0.24
CA THR A 244 -13.96 -4.27 0.42
C THR A 244 -13.13 -5.06 -0.58
N GLY A 245 -11.92 -5.51 -0.16
CA GLY A 245 -11.09 -6.37 -1.01
C GLY A 245 -11.77 -7.68 -1.39
N GLU A 246 -12.54 -8.27 -0.47
CA GLU A 246 -13.26 -9.53 -0.69
C GLU A 246 -14.32 -9.37 -1.79
N GLU A 247 -15.11 -8.29 -1.78
CA GLU A 247 -16.14 -8.01 -2.80
C GLU A 247 -15.59 -7.90 -4.22
N ILE A 248 -14.32 -7.56 -4.37
CA ILE A 248 -13.63 -7.46 -5.66
C ILE A 248 -12.67 -8.63 -5.93
N GLY A 249 -12.80 -9.73 -5.15
CA GLY A 249 -12.09 -10.98 -5.36
C GLY A 249 -10.64 -11.01 -4.84
N LEU A 250 -10.24 -10.04 -4.01
CA LEU A 250 -8.93 -10.03 -3.36
C LEU A 250 -8.96 -10.87 -2.06
N GLN A 251 -7.80 -11.42 -1.70
CA GLN A 251 -7.62 -12.17 -0.45
C GLN A 251 -6.81 -11.35 0.54
N PRO A 252 -7.28 -11.23 1.81
CA PRO A 252 -6.51 -10.59 2.87
C PRO A 252 -5.12 -11.21 3.02
N VAL A 253 -4.09 -10.39 3.10
CA VAL A 253 -2.70 -10.84 3.26
C VAL A 253 -2.27 -10.75 4.72
N MET A 254 -2.73 -9.74 5.45
CA MET A 254 -2.38 -9.53 6.85
C MET A 254 -3.58 -9.86 7.75
N THR A 255 -3.38 -10.77 8.70
CA THR A 255 -4.31 -10.97 9.82
C THR A 255 -3.64 -10.50 11.11
N LEU A 256 -4.18 -9.45 11.74
CA LEU A 256 -3.72 -8.94 13.04
C LEU A 256 -4.57 -9.52 14.16
N SER A 257 -3.90 -10.16 15.12
CA SER A 257 -4.56 -10.80 16.27
C SER A 257 -3.88 -10.41 17.59
N SER A 258 -4.65 -10.55 18.66
CA SER A 258 -4.20 -10.43 20.04
C SER A 258 -4.97 -11.40 20.94
N ARG A 259 -4.92 -11.20 22.28
CA ARG A 259 -5.56 -12.10 23.26
C ARG A 259 -6.37 -11.34 24.29
N LEU A 260 -7.43 -11.98 24.79
CA LEU A 260 -8.10 -11.58 26.01
C LEU A 260 -7.18 -11.82 27.23
N ILE A 261 -6.95 -10.76 28.01
CA ILE A 261 -6.10 -10.80 29.22
C ILE A 261 -6.87 -10.58 30.52
N ALA A 262 -8.07 -9.98 30.41
CA ALA A 262 -8.99 -9.83 31.54
C ALA A 262 -10.44 -9.87 31.06
N ILE A 263 -11.35 -10.30 31.93
CA ILE A 263 -12.80 -10.25 31.73
C ILE A 263 -13.41 -9.69 33.01
N ASN A 264 -14.13 -8.56 32.89
CA ASN A 264 -14.73 -7.86 34.01
C ASN A 264 -16.23 -7.75 33.84
N LYS A 265 -16.98 -7.87 34.92
CA LYS A 265 -18.40 -7.52 34.95
C LYS A 265 -18.54 -6.06 35.35
N VAL A 266 -19.24 -5.28 34.53
CA VAL A 266 -19.48 -3.86 34.73
C VAL A 266 -20.98 -3.63 34.74
N SER A 267 -21.49 -2.99 35.81
CA SER A 267 -22.93 -2.76 35.98
C SER A 267 -23.46 -1.69 35.05
N ALA A 268 -24.75 -1.75 34.76
CA ALA A 268 -25.45 -0.69 34.04
C ALA A 268 -25.24 0.68 34.72
N GLY A 269 -24.98 1.73 33.92
CA GLY A 269 -24.67 3.06 34.37
C GLY A 269 -23.19 3.36 34.67
N GLU A 270 -22.36 2.34 34.78
CA GLU A 270 -20.90 2.51 34.94
C GLU A 270 -20.23 2.82 33.59
N PHE A 271 -19.05 3.46 33.63
CA PHE A 271 -18.31 3.82 32.44
C PHE A 271 -17.09 2.94 32.18
N ILE A 272 -16.64 2.89 30.92
CA ILE A 272 -15.46 2.16 30.49
C ILE A 272 -14.39 3.11 29.92
N GLY A 273 -13.18 2.99 30.46
CA GLY A 273 -11.97 3.61 29.92
C GLY A 273 -11.86 5.11 30.12
N TYR A 274 -10.92 5.72 29.39
CA TYR A 274 -10.59 7.13 29.50
C TYR A 274 -11.75 8.06 29.10
N ASN A 275 -11.92 9.14 29.88
CA ASN A 275 -12.91 10.19 29.69
C ASN A 275 -14.36 9.70 29.77
N ALA A 276 -14.61 8.53 30.37
CA ALA A 276 -15.96 7.94 30.45
C ALA A 276 -16.70 7.95 29.10
N SER A 277 -15.96 7.66 28.01
CA SER A 277 -16.48 7.80 26.63
C SER A 277 -17.50 6.73 26.23
N TYR A 278 -17.66 5.71 27.05
CA TYR A 278 -18.69 4.69 26.93
C TYR A 278 -19.32 4.44 28.29
N VAL A 279 -20.63 4.51 28.37
CA VAL A 279 -21.43 4.17 29.56
C VAL A 279 -22.22 2.93 29.25
N CYS A 280 -22.15 1.92 30.13
CA CYS A 280 -22.88 0.67 29.98
C CYS A 280 -24.39 0.93 30.14
N ASP A 281 -25.18 0.64 29.11
CA ASP A 281 -26.65 0.72 29.13
C ASP A 281 -27.30 -0.48 29.83
N ARG A 282 -26.55 -1.56 30.03
CA ARG A 282 -26.91 -2.82 30.71
C ARG A 282 -25.69 -3.38 31.45
N ASP A 283 -25.92 -4.37 32.29
CA ASP A 283 -24.82 -5.16 32.85
C ASP A 283 -24.00 -5.78 31.71
N THR A 284 -22.74 -5.43 31.64
CA THR A 284 -21.86 -5.69 30.50
C THR A 284 -20.68 -6.57 30.91
N LEU A 285 -20.41 -7.61 30.12
CA LEU A 285 -19.18 -8.39 30.24
C LEU A 285 -18.11 -7.74 29.36
N VAL A 286 -17.08 -7.17 29.99
CA VAL A 286 -16.04 -6.41 29.31
C VAL A 286 -14.78 -7.25 29.18
N GLY A 287 -14.36 -7.51 27.93
CA GLY A 287 -13.06 -8.12 27.62
C GLY A 287 -11.96 -7.06 27.50
N VAL A 288 -10.83 -7.31 28.09
CA VAL A 288 -9.61 -6.50 27.88
C VAL A 288 -8.68 -7.27 26.96
N VAL A 289 -8.32 -6.66 25.83
CA VAL A 289 -7.46 -7.25 24.79
C VAL A 289 -6.08 -6.60 24.85
N SER A 290 -5.01 -7.40 24.76
CA SER A 290 -3.63 -6.95 24.93
C SER A 290 -3.04 -6.35 23.64
N ILE A 291 -3.66 -5.32 23.11
CA ILE A 291 -3.21 -4.53 21.97
C ILE A 291 -3.74 -3.10 22.07
N GLY A 292 -2.96 -2.12 21.67
CA GLY A 292 -3.36 -0.73 21.68
C GLY A 292 -2.63 0.10 20.64
N TYR A 293 -2.70 1.46 20.77
CA TYR A 293 -2.09 2.32 19.76
C TYR A 293 -0.56 2.25 19.74
N GLY A 294 0.09 1.79 20.83
CA GLY A 294 1.52 1.52 20.86
C GLY A 294 1.94 0.33 19.96
N ASP A 295 0.99 -0.52 19.59
CA ASP A 295 1.18 -1.65 18.68
C ASP A 295 0.77 -1.31 17.24
N GLY A 296 0.16 -0.14 17.03
CA GLY A 296 -0.34 0.32 15.74
C GLY A 296 -1.85 0.23 15.57
N TYR A 297 -2.61 -0.26 16.57
CA TYR A 297 -4.07 -0.23 16.49
C TYR A 297 -4.58 1.23 16.56
N PRO A 298 -5.52 1.65 15.68
CA PRO A 298 -5.88 3.05 15.54
C PRO A 298 -6.50 3.63 16.82
N ARG A 299 -5.90 4.71 17.36
CA ARG A 299 -6.45 5.39 18.53
C ARG A 299 -7.78 6.09 18.23
N SER A 300 -8.06 6.37 16.97
CA SER A 300 -9.33 6.92 16.47
C SER A 300 -10.47 5.91 16.44
N ALA A 301 -10.20 4.61 16.67
CA ALA A 301 -11.24 3.59 16.67
C ALA A 301 -12.37 3.98 17.66
N ALA A 302 -13.56 4.15 17.09
CA ALA A 302 -14.75 4.56 17.84
C ALA A 302 -15.43 3.37 18.52
N ASN A 303 -16.28 3.65 19.49
CA ASN A 303 -17.23 2.65 20.00
C ASN A 303 -18.00 2.03 18.82
N GLY A 304 -18.12 0.71 18.80
CA GLY A 304 -18.77 0.00 17.70
C GLY A 304 -17.82 -0.52 16.62
N THR A 305 -16.53 -0.13 16.62
CA THR A 305 -15.54 -0.74 15.70
C THR A 305 -15.54 -2.24 15.86
N PRO A 306 -15.69 -3.02 14.76
CA PRO A 306 -15.82 -4.47 14.83
C PRO A 306 -14.51 -5.13 15.25
N VAL A 307 -14.64 -6.22 16.02
CA VAL A 307 -13.58 -7.18 16.33
C VAL A 307 -14.18 -8.58 16.39
N LEU A 308 -13.37 -9.62 16.21
CA LEU A 308 -13.82 -10.99 16.34
C LEU A 308 -13.15 -11.66 17.54
N VAL A 309 -13.91 -12.47 18.28
CA VAL A 309 -13.41 -13.29 19.40
C VAL A 309 -13.57 -14.76 19.04
N LYS A 310 -12.46 -15.49 19.05
CA LYS A 310 -12.43 -16.92 18.74
C LYS A 310 -12.55 -17.72 20.05
N THR A 311 -13.68 -18.39 20.20
CA THR A 311 -14.01 -19.23 21.36
C THR A 311 -14.11 -20.70 20.97
N GLN A 312 -14.52 -21.56 21.91
CA GLN A 312 -14.79 -22.97 21.62
C GLN A 312 -16.02 -23.16 20.72
N SER A 313 -17.00 -22.25 20.81
CA SER A 313 -18.22 -22.26 19.97
C SER A 313 -17.98 -21.73 18.55
N GLY A 314 -16.83 -21.13 18.29
CA GLY A 314 -16.46 -20.58 16.97
C GLY A 314 -15.99 -19.14 17.00
N ILE A 315 -16.07 -18.46 15.86
CA ILE A 315 -15.70 -17.06 15.69
C ILE A 315 -16.94 -16.20 15.95
N ASN A 316 -16.84 -15.32 16.95
CA ASN A 316 -17.94 -14.47 17.38
C ASN A 316 -17.61 -13.01 17.09
N ARG A 317 -18.48 -12.32 16.35
CA ARG A 317 -18.34 -10.90 16.08
C ARG A 317 -18.83 -10.08 17.28
N THR A 318 -18.02 -9.11 17.67
CA THR A 318 -18.36 -8.12 18.70
C THR A 318 -17.79 -6.76 18.33
N ARG A 319 -17.73 -5.86 19.28
CA ARG A 319 -17.34 -4.46 19.07
C ARG A 319 -16.43 -3.92 20.15
N LEU A 320 -15.63 -2.97 19.77
CA LEU A 320 -14.87 -2.12 20.68
C LEU A 320 -15.83 -1.23 21.47
N ILE A 321 -15.60 -1.11 22.78
CA ILE A 321 -16.26 -0.22 23.70
C ILE A 321 -15.24 0.52 24.56
N GLY A 322 -15.44 1.82 24.79
CA GLY A 322 -14.45 2.69 25.44
C GLY A 322 -13.33 3.15 24.48
N ARG A 323 -12.39 3.92 25.00
CA ARG A 323 -11.27 4.46 24.22
C ARG A 323 -10.09 3.51 24.15
N VAL A 324 -9.48 3.45 22.99
CA VAL A 324 -8.21 2.72 22.79
C VAL A 324 -7.12 3.32 23.69
N SER A 325 -6.47 2.46 24.47
CA SER A 325 -5.32 2.78 25.31
C SER A 325 -4.00 2.49 24.59
N MET A 326 -2.87 2.82 25.21
CA MET A 326 -1.55 2.54 24.61
C MET A 326 -1.32 1.04 24.38
N ASP A 327 -1.72 0.20 25.33
CA ASP A 327 -1.38 -1.23 25.39
C ASP A 327 -2.60 -2.14 25.37
N THR A 328 -3.82 -1.59 25.49
CA THR A 328 -5.07 -2.38 25.58
C THR A 328 -6.22 -1.71 24.86
N ILE A 329 -7.16 -2.54 24.40
CA ILE A 329 -8.51 -2.14 24.01
C ILE A 329 -9.52 -2.91 24.85
N THR A 330 -10.75 -2.43 24.92
CA THR A 330 -11.88 -3.07 25.58
C THR A 330 -12.97 -3.45 24.58
N VAL A 331 -13.55 -4.63 24.75
CA VAL A 331 -14.57 -5.19 23.86
C VAL A 331 -15.78 -5.70 24.63
N ASP A 332 -16.95 -5.65 24.01
CA ASP A 332 -18.20 -6.15 24.59
C ASP A 332 -18.28 -7.68 24.43
N LEU A 333 -18.27 -8.43 25.55
CA LEU A 333 -18.38 -9.88 25.55
C LEU A 333 -19.75 -10.38 26.05
N THR A 334 -20.73 -9.49 26.23
CA THR A 334 -22.01 -9.81 26.88
C THR A 334 -22.76 -10.93 26.16
N GLU A 335 -22.66 -10.96 24.83
CA GLU A 335 -23.29 -12.02 24.01
C GLU A 335 -22.34 -13.20 23.70
N ILE A 336 -21.17 -13.26 24.35
CA ILE A 336 -20.16 -14.32 24.15
C ILE A 336 -19.84 -14.97 25.52
N PRO A 337 -20.77 -15.76 26.06
CA PRO A 337 -20.66 -16.26 27.45
C PRO A 337 -19.54 -17.29 27.65
N ASP A 338 -19.06 -17.93 26.58
CA ASP A 338 -17.95 -18.88 26.60
C ASP A 338 -16.59 -18.23 26.35
N ALA A 339 -16.55 -16.88 26.27
CA ALA A 339 -15.28 -16.15 26.19
C ALA A 339 -14.45 -16.39 27.46
N CYS A 340 -13.17 -16.68 27.29
CA CYS A 340 -12.24 -16.92 28.37
C CYS A 340 -10.86 -16.25 28.12
N ILE A 341 -10.09 -16.13 29.18
CA ILE A 341 -8.71 -15.62 29.11
C ILE A 341 -7.90 -16.44 28.09
N ASN A 342 -7.05 -15.77 27.33
CA ASN A 342 -6.27 -16.28 26.21
C ASN A 342 -7.06 -16.58 24.93
N ASN A 343 -8.38 -16.39 24.86
CA ASN A 343 -9.05 -16.43 23.57
C ASN A 343 -8.40 -15.44 22.61
N GLU A 344 -8.23 -15.88 21.37
CA GLU A 344 -7.75 -15.04 20.27
C GLU A 344 -8.79 -13.98 19.93
N VAL A 345 -8.33 -12.75 19.71
CA VAL A 345 -9.12 -11.63 19.23
C VAL A 345 -8.53 -11.15 17.92
N ILE A 346 -9.30 -11.25 16.85
CA ILE A 346 -8.90 -10.81 15.50
C ILE A 346 -9.34 -9.36 15.33
N LEU A 347 -8.38 -8.49 14.96
CA LEU A 347 -8.59 -7.04 14.78
C LEU A 347 -8.89 -6.69 13.32
N TRP A 348 -8.28 -7.44 12.39
CA TRP A 348 -8.58 -7.49 10.96
C TRP A 348 -7.87 -8.71 10.33
N GLY A 349 -8.32 -9.14 9.15
CA GLY A 349 -7.74 -10.25 8.37
C GLY A 349 -8.80 -11.07 7.65
N ASP A 350 -8.62 -12.39 7.63
CA ASP A 350 -9.44 -13.31 6.82
C ASP A 350 -10.95 -13.23 7.10
N ASP A 351 -11.35 -13.13 8.36
CA ASP A 351 -12.77 -13.14 8.76
C ASP A 351 -13.32 -11.73 9.07
N LEU A 352 -12.44 -10.71 9.04
CA LEU A 352 -12.77 -9.31 9.30
C LEU A 352 -11.94 -8.41 8.40
N CYS A 353 -12.53 -7.96 7.31
CA CYS A 353 -11.84 -7.15 6.32
C CYS A 353 -11.22 -5.88 6.92
N ALA A 354 -9.95 -5.62 6.60
CA ALA A 354 -9.27 -4.40 7.04
C ALA A 354 -9.98 -3.13 6.54
N ASP A 355 -10.63 -3.18 5.38
CA ASP A 355 -11.39 -2.05 4.81
C ASP A 355 -12.57 -1.68 5.71
N GLU A 356 -13.26 -2.66 6.29
CA GLU A 356 -14.36 -2.44 7.23
C GLU A 356 -13.87 -1.75 8.51
N VAL A 357 -12.77 -2.25 9.08
CA VAL A 357 -12.15 -1.64 10.27
C VAL A 357 -11.66 -0.22 9.97
N ALA A 358 -11.04 -0.02 8.80
CA ALA A 358 -10.59 1.29 8.35
C ALA A 358 -11.75 2.28 8.23
N HIS A 359 -12.86 1.86 7.63
CA HIS A 359 -14.09 2.68 7.55
C HIS A 359 -14.60 3.06 8.95
N ALA A 360 -14.72 2.10 9.86
CA ALA A 360 -15.19 2.32 11.24
C ALA A 360 -14.25 3.24 12.05
N THR A 361 -13.00 3.36 11.66
CA THR A 361 -11.98 4.20 12.34
C THR A 361 -11.70 5.53 11.63
N GLY A 362 -12.39 5.81 10.51
CA GLY A 362 -12.25 7.05 9.74
C GLY A 362 -10.93 7.16 8.98
N THR A 363 -10.37 6.03 8.53
CA THR A 363 -9.13 5.96 7.76
C THR A 363 -9.24 4.98 6.58
N ILE A 364 -8.12 4.60 6.00
CA ILE A 364 -8.00 3.62 4.92
C ILE A 364 -7.10 2.45 5.34
N ALA A 365 -7.32 1.26 4.79
CA ALA A 365 -6.56 0.07 5.16
C ALA A 365 -5.04 0.23 4.94
N TYR A 366 -4.62 1.04 3.96
CA TYR A 366 -3.22 1.42 3.76
C TYR A 366 -2.55 1.92 5.04
N GLU A 367 -3.26 2.82 5.77
CA GLU A 367 -2.76 3.39 7.01
C GLU A 367 -2.74 2.36 8.13
N LEU A 368 -3.78 1.51 8.23
CA LEU A 368 -3.83 0.44 9.22
C LEU A 368 -2.62 -0.49 9.09
N PHE A 369 -2.35 -0.96 7.89
CA PHE A 369 -1.24 -1.88 7.62
C PHE A 369 0.13 -1.25 7.94
N CYS A 370 0.38 -0.03 7.46
CA CYS A 370 1.65 0.67 7.66
C CYS A 370 1.92 1.04 9.12
N LYS A 371 0.88 1.12 9.97
CA LYS A 371 1.01 1.49 11.38
C LYS A 371 1.36 0.35 12.32
N VAL A 372 1.25 -0.92 11.89
CA VAL A 372 1.64 -2.07 12.73
C VAL A 372 3.11 -1.94 13.10
N THR A 373 3.39 -1.90 14.43
CA THR A 373 4.73 -1.62 14.94
C THR A 373 5.52 -2.92 15.17
N GLN A 374 6.84 -2.78 15.41
CA GLN A 374 7.73 -3.90 15.73
C GLN A 374 7.44 -4.55 17.11
N ARG A 375 6.50 -4.01 17.90
CA ARG A 375 6.01 -4.66 19.13
C ARG A 375 5.14 -5.88 18.82
N VAL A 376 4.60 -5.96 17.63
CA VAL A 376 3.80 -7.08 17.11
C VAL A 376 4.73 -8.14 16.51
N THR A 377 4.49 -9.40 16.77
CA THR A 377 5.27 -10.50 16.18
C THR A 377 4.77 -10.80 14.78
N PHE A 378 5.67 -10.80 13.79
CA PHE A 378 5.33 -11.16 12.40
C PHE A 378 5.60 -12.63 12.11
N GLU A 379 4.65 -13.31 11.49
CA GLU A 379 4.72 -14.69 11.02
C GLU A 379 4.34 -14.76 9.55
N TYR A 380 5.16 -15.43 8.76
CA TYR A 380 4.96 -15.57 7.31
C TYR A 380 4.56 -17.01 7.00
N VAL A 381 3.44 -17.19 6.22
CA VAL A 381 2.88 -18.49 5.84
C VAL A 381 2.61 -18.58 4.34
#